data_344fd9ee76becbe014a2a60af05fe706
#
_entry.id   344fd9ee76becbe014a2a60af05fe706
#
_cell.length_a   1.000
_cell.length_b   1.000
_cell.length_c   1.000
_cell.angle_alpha   90.00
_cell.angle_beta   90.00
_cell.angle_gamma   90.00
#
_symmetry.space_group_name_H-M   'P 1'
#
loop_
_entity.id
_entity.type
_entity.pdbx_description
1 polymer ?
#
loop_
_entity_poly.entity_id
_entity_poly.type
_entity_poly.pdbx_seq_one_letter_code
_entity_poly.pdbx_strand_id
1 'polypeptide(L)'
;MLTASVVTYHTSLPEAGAVLDCVLRSSIDKLYIIDNSRNDALRILEKRSSKIRYIHNANIGYGGAHNLAIREAMEFGAKYHVVLNPDIRFAPETIESLACYMDAHEDVGQIMPKVFYPDGRLQYLCKLLPTPADLIFRRFLPTGWAKKSRERFELRFSDYDKEKNIPFLSGCFMFLRVEALCKVGLFDERFFMYGEDIDLSRRMHLQYRT
;
A
#
# COMPACT_ATOMS: atom_id res chain seq x y z
N MET A 1 -5.04 -18.11 2.05
CA MET A 1 -5.56 -17.08 2.96
C MET A 1 -5.07 -15.71 2.47
N LEU A 2 -5.94 -14.71 2.54
CA LEU A 2 -5.70 -13.35 2.08
C LEU A 2 -5.94 -12.38 3.24
N THR A 3 -4.96 -11.57 3.59
CA THR A 3 -5.00 -10.68 4.75
C THR A 3 -4.83 -9.22 4.32
N ALA A 4 -5.26 -8.29 5.17
CA ALA A 4 -5.04 -6.87 4.94
C ALA A 4 -4.63 -6.15 6.23
N SER A 5 -3.94 -5.02 6.09
CA SER A 5 -3.64 -4.12 7.20
C SER A 5 -3.97 -2.67 6.86
N VAL A 6 -4.49 -1.97 7.85
CA VAL A 6 -4.74 -0.53 7.82
C VAL A 6 -4.03 0.09 9.01
N VAL A 7 -3.13 1.03 8.76
CA VAL A 7 -2.47 1.81 9.81
C VAL A 7 -3.23 3.11 10.02
N THR A 8 -3.55 3.41 11.27
CA THR A 8 -4.28 4.62 11.67
C THR A 8 -3.42 5.48 12.59
N TYR A 9 -3.54 6.80 12.44
CA TYR A 9 -2.94 7.79 13.33
C TYR A 9 -3.81 9.04 13.37
N HIS A 10 -4.45 9.29 14.50
CA HIS A 10 -5.48 10.34 14.66
C HIS A 10 -6.63 10.24 13.62
N THR A 11 -6.86 9.05 13.08
CA THR A 11 -7.94 8.79 12.12
C THR A 11 -9.28 8.81 12.85
N SER A 12 -10.28 9.43 12.26
CA SER A 12 -11.63 9.46 12.84
C SER A 12 -12.33 8.10 12.73
N LEU A 13 -13.24 7.81 13.65
CA LEU A 13 -14.04 6.57 13.62
C LEU A 13 -14.83 6.39 12.30
N PRO A 14 -15.48 7.43 11.72
CA PRO A 14 -16.15 7.31 10.43
C PRO A 14 -15.19 6.99 9.28
N GLU A 15 -14.00 7.60 9.25
CA GLU A 15 -13.00 7.39 8.22
C GLU A 15 -12.45 5.96 8.26
N ALA A 16 -12.00 5.52 9.44
CA ALA A 16 -11.58 4.14 9.66
C ALA A 16 -12.71 3.15 9.34
N GLY A 17 -13.94 3.43 9.79
CA GLY A 17 -15.12 2.61 9.50
C GLY A 17 -15.36 2.41 8.02
N ALA A 18 -15.18 3.43 7.21
CA ALA A 18 -15.47 3.38 5.78
C ALA A 18 -14.46 2.53 4.98
N VAL A 19 -13.16 2.50 5.33
CA VAL A 19 -12.21 1.55 4.70
C VAL A 19 -12.49 0.12 5.15
N LEU A 20 -12.86 -0.08 6.43
CA LEU A 20 -13.25 -1.39 6.94
C LEU A 20 -14.45 -1.96 6.19
N ASP A 21 -15.44 -1.13 5.85
CA ASP A 21 -16.61 -1.56 5.07
C ASP A 21 -16.23 -2.07 3.68
N CYS A 22 -15.24 -1.46 3.02
CA CYS A 22 -14.71 -1.97 1.76
C CYS A 22 -14.02 -3.32 1.95
N VAL A 23 -13.14 -3.42 2.96
CA VAL A 23 -12.38 -4.65 3.23
C VAL A 23 -13.30 -5.80 3.65
N LEU A 24 -14.27 -5.56 4.54
CA LEU A 24 -15.15 -6.62 5.04
C LEU A 24 -16.12 -7.17 3.99
N ARG A 25 -16.40 -6.38 2.93
CA ARG A 25 -17.23 -6.85 1.79
C ARG A 25 -16.40 -7.59 0.74
N SER A 26 -15.09 -7.56 0.81
CA SER A 26 -14.19 -8.26 -0.10
C SER A 26 -13.85 -9.68 0.38
N SER A 27 -13.06 -10.40 -0.41
CA SER A 27 -12.59 -11.77 -0.10
C SER A 27 -11.45 -11.82 0.94
N ILE A 28 -11.23 -10.76 1.72
CA ILE A 28 -10.23 -10.74 2.81
C ILE A 28 -10.67 -11.69 3.94
N ASP A 29 -9.78 -12.57 4.37
CA ASP A 29 -9.99 -13.51 5.48
C ASP A 29 -9.72 -12.85 6.83
N LYS A 30 -8.71 -11.96 6.92
CA LYS A 30 -8.33 -11.29 8.17
C LYS A 30 -7.85 -9.86 7.91
N LEU A 31 -8.33 -8.93 8.74
CA LEU A 31 -7.98 -7.51 8.69
C LEU A 31 -7.31 -7.11 10.00
N TYR A 32 -6.14 -6.49 9.88
CA TYR A 32 -5.41 -5.89 10.99
C TYR A 32 -5.61 -4.38 10.98
N ILE A 33 -6.01 -3.82 12.12
CA ILE A 33 -6.03 -2.37 12.35
C ILE A 33 -4.88 -2.07 13.30
N ILE A 34 -3.85 -1.38 12.82
CA ILE A 34 -2.71 -0.97 13.64
C ILE A 34 -2.89 0.50 13.97
N ASP A 35 -3.21 0.78 15.22
CA ASP A 35 -3.49 2.16 15.67
C ASP A 35 -2.28 2.74 16.40
N ASN A 36 -1.61 3.66 15.73
CA ASN A 36 -0.46 4.42 16.23
C ASN A 36 -0.87 5.67 17.03
N SER A 37 -2.16 5.90 17.26
CA SER A 37 -2.67 7.04 18.02
C SER A 37 -2.34 6.93 19.52
N ARG A 38 -2.39 8.05 20.24
CA ARG A 38 -2.14 8.06 21.69
C ARG A 38 -3.21 7.32 22.52
N ASN A 39 -4.42 7.25 22.01
CA ASN A 39 -5.54 6.55 22.64
C ASN A 39 -6.02 5.41 21.72
N ASP A 40 -6.81 4.52 22.27
CA ASP A 40 -7.34 3.34 21.59
C ASP A 40 -8.83 3.49 21.21
N ALA A 41 -9.25 4.71 20.88
CA ALA A 41 -10.66 5.02 20.56
C ALA A 41 -11.23 4.16 19.41
N LEU A 42 -10.37 3.68 18.50
CA LEU A 42 -10.77 2.82 17.38
C LEU A 42 -10.90 1.34 17.77
N ARG A 43 -10.59 0.93 19.01
CA ARG A 43 -10.74 -0.45 19.49
C ARG A 43 -12.17 -0.99 19.33
N ILE A 44 -13.16 -0.11 19.40
CA ILE A 44 -14.57 -0.47 19.19
C ILE A 44 -14.81 -1.14 17.83
N LEU A 45 -13.98 -0.85 16.81
CA LEU A 45 -14.08 -1.42 15.47
C LEU A 45 -13.81 -2.93 15.44
N GLU A 46 -13.03 -3.47 16.38
CA GLU A 46 -12.78 -4.91 16.47
C GLU A 46 -14.09 -5.72 16.67
N LYS A 47 -15.09 -5.12 17.33
CA LYS A 47 -16.40 -5.76 17.57
C LYS A 47 -17.27 -5.89 16.30
N ARG A 48 -16.89 -5.24 15.18
CA ARG A 48 -17.70 -5.26 13.95
C ARG A 48 -17.62 -6.60 13.21
N SER A 49 -16.52 -7.35 13.37
CA SER A 49 -16.34 -8.64 12.71
C SER A 49 -15.26 -9.47 13.39
N SER A 50 -15.44 -10.78 13.45
CA SER A 50 -14.41 -11.73 13.90
C SER A 50 -13.16 -11.75 13.00
N LYS A 51 -13.26 -11.19 11.79
CA LYS A 51 -12.10 -11.02 10.88
C LYS A 51 -11.16 -9.90 11.33
N ILE A 52 -11.61 -8.98 12.16
CA ILE A 52 -10.81 -7.82 12.59
C ILE A 52 -9.95 -8.19 13.79
N ARG A 53 -8.68 -7.82 13.72
CA ARG A 53 -7.76 -7.78 14.84
C ARG A 53 -7.26 -6.35 15.02
N TYR A 54 -7.54 -5.77 16.17
CA TYR A 54 -7.08 -4.43 16.53
C TYR A 54 -5.81 -4.50 17.37
N ILE A 55 -4.78 -3.75 16.99
CA ILE A 55 -3.50 -3.63 17.69
C ILE A 55 -3.25 -2.15 17.96
N HIS A 56 -3.26 -1.77 19.23
CA HIS A 56 -2.84 -0.44 19.66
C HIS A 56 -1.33 -0.44 19.95
N ASN A 57 -0.62 0.51 19.37
CA ASN A 57 0.83 0.55 19.43
C ASN A 57 1.35 1.98 19.60
N ALA A 58 2.55 2.15 20.15
CA ALA A 58 3.27 3.41 20.04
C ALA A 58 3.50 3.75 18.57
N ASN A 59 3.52 5.03 18.20
CA ASN A 59 3.75 5.43 16.82
C ASN A 59 5.18 5.07 16.38
N ILE A 60 5.31 3.95 15.71
CA ILE A 60 6.57 3.42 15.14
C ILE A 60 6.70 3.70 13.64
N GLY A 61 5.89 4.62 13.11
CA GLY A 61 5.86 4.95 11.70
C GLY A 61 4.95 4.04 10.87
N TYR A 62 4.86 4.33 9.58
CA TYR A 62 3.95 3.65 8.66
C TYR A 62 4.39 2.20 8.38
N GLY A 63 5.61 2.03 7.86
CA GLY A 63 6.13 0.71 7.48
C GLY A 63 6.28 -0.23 8.68
N GLY A 64 6.80 0.29 9.81
CA GLY A 64 6.94 -0.49 11.04
C GLY A 64 5.60 -1.01 11.56
N ALA A 65 4.55 -0.19 11.50
CA ALA A 65 3.21 -0.60 11.90
C ALA A 65 2.63 -1.68 10.98
N HIS A 66 2.75 -1.55 9.66
CA HIS A 66 2.34 -2.60 8.73
C HIS A 66 3.12 -3.90 8.93
N ASN A 67 4.40 -3.81 9.29
CA ASN A 67 5.22 -5.00 9.57
C ASN A 67 4.66 -5.86 10.70
N LEU A 68 4.02 -5.28 11.72
CA LEU A 68 3.36 -6.05 12.77
C LEU A 68 2.29 -6.99 12.18
N ALA A 69 1.44 -6.44 11.30
CA ALA A 69 0.40 -7.20 10.63
C ALA A 69 0.97 -8.24 9.65
N ILE A 70 2.01 -7.87 8.89
CA ILE A 70 2.62 -8.76 7.91
C ILE A 70 3.28 -9.96 8.60
N ARG A 71 3.97 -9.77 9.74
CA ARG A 71 4.55 -10.88 10.51
C ARG A 71 3.46 -11.85 10.99
N GLU A 72 2.37 -11.35 11.57
CA GLU A 72 1.24 -12.21 11.94
C GLU A 72 0.64 -12.91 10.71
N ALA A 73 0.50 -12.23 9.57
CA ALA A 73 0.00 -12.82 8.34
C ALA A 73 0.89 -13.97 7.83
N MET A 74 2.22 -13.82 7.93
CA MET A 74 3.18 -14.87 7.61
C MET A 74 3.03 -16.09 8.51
N GLU A 75 2.90 -15.88 9.83
CA GLU A 75 2.70 -16.95 10.81
C GLU A 75 1.40 -17.73 10.54
N PHE A 76 0.35 -17.05 10.07
CA PHE A 76 -0.91 -17.67 9.67
C PHE A 76 -0.88 -18.32 8.28
N GLY A 77 0.24 -18.28 7.56
CA GLY A 77 0.37 -18.85 6.21
C GLY A 77 -0.45 -18.10 5.16
N ALA A 78 -0.54 -16.78 5.25
CA ALA A 78 -1.19 -15.96 4.22
C ALA A 78 -0.43 -16.08 2.89
N LYS A 79 -1.17 -16.23 1.78
CA LYS A 79 -0.61 -16.19 0.42
C LYS A 79 -0.36 -14.76 -0.04
N TYR A 80 -1.30 -13.87 0.29
CA TYR A 80 -1.26 -12.45 -0.04
C TYR A 80 -1.56 -11.59 1.17
N HIS A 81 -0.94 -10.40 1.19
CA HIS A 81 -1.21 -9.36 2.17
C HIS A 81 -1.45 -8.02 1.48
N VAL A 82 -2.50 -7.30 1.87
CA VAL A 82 -2.85 -6.00 1.31
C VAL A 82 -2.56 -4.90 2.32
N VAL A 83 -1.69 -3.97 1.95
CA VAL A 83 -1.42 -2.74 2.70
C VAL A 83 -2.36 -1.66 2.21
N LEU A 84 -3.08 -1.01 3.11
CA LEU A 84 -4.11 -0.03 2.78
C LEU A 84 -3.99 1.23 3.65
N ASN A 85 -4.12 2.39 3.02
CA ASN A 85 -4.37 3.63 3.73
C ASN A 85 -5.82 3.69 4.27
N PRO A 86 -6.09 4.44 5.34
CA PRO A 86 -7.43 4.55 5.92
C PRO A 86 -8.42 5.34 5.03
N ASP A 87 -7.93 6.14 4.10
CA ASP A 87 -8.71 6.96 3.17
C ASP A 87 -9.03 6.29 1.83
N ILE A 88 -8.53 5.06 1.59
CA ILE A 88 -8.80 4.30 0.37
C ILE A 88 -10.22 3.73 0.39
N ARG A 89 -10.86 3.74 -0.80
CA ARG A 89 -12.14 3.08 -1.07
C ARG A 89 -12.02 2.27 -2.35
N PHE A 90 -12.61 1.08 -2.37
CA PHE A 90 -12.57 0.18 -3.52
C PHE A 90 -13.82 -0.70 -3.58
N ALA A 91 -14.12 -1.20 -4.78
CA ALA A 91 -15.22 -2.16 -4.99
C ALA A 91 -14.84 -3.54 -4.42
N PRO A 92 -15.79 -4.32 -3.91
CA PRO A 92 -15.52 -5.64 -3.31
C PRO A 92 -14.71 -6.57 -4.22
N GLU A 93 -14.98 -6.53 -5.53
CA GLU A 93 -14.38 -7.39 -6.54
C GLU A 93 -12.90 -7.06 -6.82
N THR A 94 -12.44 -5.89 -6.38
CA THR A 94 -11.06 -5.43 -6.62
C THR A 94 -10.04 -6.40 -6.05
N ILE A 95 -10.23 -6.84 -4.82
CA ILE A 95 -9.30 -7.74 -4.12
C ILE A 95 -9.26 -9.11 -4.80
N GLU A 96 -10.42 -9.64 -5.19
CA GLU A 96 -10.53 -10.93 -5.88
C GLU A 96 -9.84 -10.88 -7.25
N SER A 97 -10.10 -9.82 -8.02
CA SER A 97 -9.48 -9.63 -9.34
C SER A 97 -7.95 -9.57 -9.24
N LEU A 98 -7.41 -8.85 -8.23
CA LEU A 98 -5.98 -8.79 -7.99
C LEU A 98 -5.41 -10.14 -7.56
N ALA A 99 -6.12 -10.90 -6.71
CA ALA A 99 -5.70 -12.23 -6.31
C ALA A 99 -5.66 -13.21 -7.49
N CYS A 100 -6.69 -13.21 -8.34
CA CYS A 100 -6.73 -14.02 -9.56
C CYS A 100 -5.57 -13.67 -10.52
N TYR A 101 -5.29 -12.39 -10.69
CA TYR A 101 -4.13 -11.94 -11.48
C TYR A 101 -2.82 -12.48 -10.91
N MET A 102 -2.59 -12.32 -9.61
CA MET A 102 -1.40 -12.82 -8.94
C MET A 102 -1.29 -14.35 -8.98
N ASP A 103 -2.41 -15.07 -8.95
CA ASP A 103 -2.42 -16.54 -9.08
C ASP A 103 -1.99 -16.99 -10.47
N ALA A 104 -2.33 -16.23 -11.51
CA ALA A 104 -1.95 -16.51 -12.90
C ALA A 104 -0.50 -16.05 -13.24
N HIS A 105 0.13 -15.23 -12.38
CA HIS A 105 1.45 -14.64 -12.63
C HIS A 105 2.36 -14.82 -11.40
N GLU A 106 3.03 -15.96 -11.34
CA GLU A 106 3.90 -16.30 -10.19
C GLU A 106 5.16 -15.43 -10.10
N ASP A 107 5.58 -14.83 -11.21
CA ASP A 107 6.69 -13.89 -11.31
C ASP A 107 6.38 -12.48 -10.77
N VAL A 108 5.13 -12.22 -10.41
CA VAL A 108 4.68 -10.92 -9.86
C VAL A 108 4.70 -10.95 -8.33
N GLY A 109 5.45 -10.02 -7.73
CA GLY A 109 5.58 -9.89 -6.26
C GLY A 109 4.67 -8.83 -5.63
N GLN A 110 4.35 -7.78 -6.40
CA GLN A 110 3.53 -6.65 -5.94
C GLN A 110 2.71 -6.09 -7.09
N ILE A 111 1.46 -5.74 -6.81
CA ILE A 111 0.60 -5.00 -7.75
C ILE A 111 -0.19 -3.91 -7.03
N MET A 112 -0.68 -2.96 -7.81
CA MET A 112 -1.52 -1.86 -7.39
C MET A 112 -2.58 -1.58 -8.45
N PRO A 113 -3.86 -1.40 -8.08
CA PRO A 113 -4.88 -0.97 -9.03
C PRO A 113 -4.72 0.50 -9.41
N LYS A 114 -5.38 0.95 -10.49
CA LYS A 114 -5.55 2.37 -10.74
C LYS A 114 -6.31 3.03 -9.60
N VAL A 115 -5.81 4.16 -9.13
CA VAL A 115 -6.44 4.94 -8.06
C VAL A 115 -6.91 6.27 -8.63
N PHE A 116 -8.10 6.68 -8.23
CA PHE A 116 -8.72 7.92 -8.66
C PHE A 116 -8.93 8.85 -7.46
N TYR A 117 -8.93 10.15 -7.70
CA TYR A 117 -9.46 11.11 -6.76
C TYR A 117 -10.98 11.00 -6.66
N PRO A 118 -11.62 11.51 -5.60
CA PRO A 118 -13.09 11.50 -5.47
C PRO A 118 -13.82 12.19 -6.63
N ASP A 119 -13.16 13.08 -7.36
CA ASP A 119 -13.69 13.76 -8.54
C ASP A 119 -13.52 12.98 -9.86
N GLY A 120 -13.02 11.74 -9.79
CA GLY A 120 -12.80 10.85 -10.93
C GLY A 120 -11.49 11.09 -11.69
N ARG A 121 -10.65 12.05 -11.30
CA ARG A 121 -9.33 12.23 -11.91
C ARG A 121 -8.36 11.13 -11.46
N LEU A 122 -7.56 10.62 -12.40
CA LEU A 122 -6.54 9.61 -12.13
C LEU A 122 -5.45 10.17 -11.18
N GLN A 123 -5.09 9.39 -10.17
CA GLN A 123 -3.90 9.60 -9.36
C GLN A 123 -2.70 8.90 -10.01
N TYR A 124 -1.65 9.66 -10.31
CA TYR A 124 -0.42 9.13 -10.92
C TYR A 124 0.50 8.54 -9.85
N LEU A 125 0.17 7.34 -9.38
CA LEU A 125 0.85 6.66 -8.26
C LEU A 125 1.89 5.63 -8.71
N CYS A 126 1.92 5.29 -9.99
CA CYS A 126 3.00 4.53 -10.62
C CYS A 126 4.15 5.48 -10.95
N LYS A 127 5.35 5.25 -10.41
CA LYS A 127 6.44 6.22 -10.53
C LYS A 127 7.75 5.52 -10.88
N LEU A 128 8.65 6.26 -11.51
CA LEU A 128 10.04 5.86 -11.64
C LEU A 128 10.77 6.05 -10.29
N LEU A 129 11.90 5.39 -10.11
CA LEU A 129 12.75 5.69 -8.95
C LEU A 129 13.29 7.12 -9.05
N PRO A 130 13.25 7.91 -7.96
CA PRO A 130 13.78 9.25 -7.98
C PRO A 130 15.31 9.21 -8.17
N THR A 131 15.83 9.99 -9.12
CA THR A 131 17.27 10.18 -9.24
C THR A 131 17.74 11.28 -8.29
N PRO A 132 19.03 11.31 -7.89
CA PRO A 132 19.59 12.43 -7.12
C PRO A 132 19.35 13.78 -7.81
N ALA A 133 19.39 13.79 -9.14
CA ALA A 133 19.07 14.97 -9.94
C ALA A 133 17.61 15.41 -9.77
N ASP A 134 16.65 14.47 -9.75
CA ASP A 134 15.23 14.81 -9.51
C ASP A 134 15.02 15.46 -8.13
N LEU A 135 15.73 15.00 -7.11
CA LEU A 135 15.62 15.54 -5.75
C LEU A 135 16.22 16.95 -5.63
N ILE A 136 17.39 17.19 -6.26
CA ILE A 136 18.11 18.47 -6.20
C ILE A 136 17.43 19.49 -7.15
N PHE A 137 17.16 19.09 -8.38
CA PHE A 137 16.68 20.02 -9.41
C PHE A 137 15.22 20.43 -9.23
N ARG A 138 14.36 19.62 -8.59
CA ARG A 138 12.98 20.03 -8.27
C ARG A 138 12.91 21.29 -7.41
N ARG A 139 13.94 21.55 -6.60
CA ARG A 139 13.99 22.71 -5.69
C ARG A 139 14.56 23.98 -6.38
N PHE A 140 15.35 23.85 -7.44
CA PHE A 140 16.13 24.93 -8.01
C PHE A 140 15.84 25.23 -9.50
N LEU A 141 15.06 24.40 -10.20
CA LEU A 141 14.78 24.60 -11.61
C LEU A 141 13.59 25.53 -11.86
N PRO A 142 13.60 26.29 -12.99
CA PRO A 142 12.45 27.04 -13.46
C PRO A 142 11.22 26.14 -13.63
N THR A 143 10.02 26.70 -13.39
CA THR A 143 8.74 25.98 -13.31
C THR A 143 8.44 25.06 -14.48
N GLY A 144 8.85 25.43 -15.71
CA GLY A 144 8.61 24.61 -16.93
C GLY A 144 9.42 23.28 -16.93
N TRP A 145 10.66 23.32 -16.51
CA TRP A 145 11.53 22.12 -16.46
C TRP A 145 11.12 21.21 -15.29
N ALA A 146 10.75 21.81 -14.17
CA ALA A 146 10.22 21.06 -13.02
C ALA A 146 8.93 20.32 -13.36
N LYS A 147 8.04 20.92 -14.19
CA LYS A 147 6.81 20.28 -14.67
C LYS A 147 7.12 19.06 -15.55
N LYS A 148 8.01 19.18 -16.53
CA LYS A 148 8.40 18.08 -17.42
C LYS A 148 9.09 16.94 -16.68
N SER A 149 9.95 17.24 -15.71
CA SER A 149 10.58 16.25 -14.84
C SER A 149 9.54 15.49 -14.01
N ARG A 150 8.54 16.20 -13.44
CA ARG A 150 7.44 15.57 -12.69
C ARG A 150 6.60 14.66 -13.57
N GLU A 151 6.20 15.10 -14.76
CA GLU A 151 5.41 14.31 -15.71
C GLU A 151 6.13 13.03 -16.10
N ARG A 152 7.44 13.10 -16.30
CA ARG A 152 8.28 11.92 -16.57
C ARG A 152 8.34 10.98 -15.37
N PHE A 153 8.58 11.51 -14.17
CA PHE A 153 8.65 10.75 -12.93
C PHE A 153 7.33 10.02 -12.62
N GLU A 154 6.20 10.70 -12.80
CA GLU A 154 4.84 10.17 -12.57
C GLU A 154 4.29 9.40 -13.79
N LEU A 155 5.11 9.17 -14.82
CA LEU A 155 4.72 8.45 -16.04
C LEU A 155 3.41 8.96 -16.68
N ARG A 156 3.12 10.26 -16.58
CA ARG A 156 1.86 10.86 -17.06
C ARG A 156 1.62 10.71 -18.56
N PHE A 157 2.68 10.51 -19.34
CA PHE A 157 2.62 10.27 -20.78
C PHE A 157 2.29 8.82 -21.13
N SER A 158 2.25 7.93 -20.14
CA SER A 158 2.05 6.51 -20.37
C SER A 158 0.58 6.14 -20.30
N ASP A 159 0.18 5.15 -21.09
CA ASP A 159 -1.18 4.63 -21.12
C ASP A 159 -1.47 3.84 -19.83
N TYR A 160 -2.23 4.45 -18.90
CA TYR A 160 -2.62 3.83 -17.64
C TYR A 160 -3.72 2.74 -17.79
N ASP A 161 -4.19 2.48 -19.01
CA ASP A 161 -5.11 1.38 -19.28
C ASP A 161 -4.39 0.06 -19.60
N LYS A 162 -3.05 0.09 -19.64
CA LYS A 162 -2.20 -1.09 -19.84
C LYS A 162 -1.44 -1.45 -18.59
N GLU A 163 -1.22 -2.75 -18.41
CA GLU A 163 -0.32 -3.26 -17.38
C GLU A 163 1.10 -2.73 -17.56
N LYS A 164 1.76 -2.47 -16.45
CA LYS A 164 3.13 -1.94 -16.44
C LYS A 164 3.94 -2.59 -15.35
N ASN A 165 5.18 -2.88 -15.66
CA ASN A 165 6.18 -3.28 -14.69
C ASN A 165 6.89 -2.02 -14.18
N ILE A 166 6.57 -1.56 -12.97
CA ILE A 166 6.95 -0.25 -12.45
C ILE A 166 7.77 -0.39 -11.18
N PRO A 167 8.96 0.25 -11.09
CA PRO A 167 9.87 0.07 -9.96
C PRO A 167 9.39 0.72 -8.65
N PHE A 168 8.38 1.59 -8.70
CA PHE A 168 7.80 2.22 -7.52
C PHE A 168 6.29 2.33 -7.62
N LEU A 169 5.60 1.64 -6.73
CA LEU A 169 4.16 1.72 -6.49
C LEU A 169 3.92 2.36 -5.11
N SER A 170 2.94 3.26 -5.03
CA SER A 170 2.65 3.99 -3.79
C SER A 170 2.15 3.07 -2.67
N GLY A 171 2.55 3.38 -1.44
CA GLY A 171 2.11 2.66 -0.24
C GLY A 171 0.61 2.75 0.05
N CYS A 172 -0.16 3.64 -0.60
CA CYS A 172 -1.58 3.80 -0.29
C CYS A 172 -2.44 2.54 -0.55
N PHE A 173 -2.02 1.71 -1.50
CA PHE A 173 -2.61 0.39 -1.79
C PHE A 173 -1.53 -0.52 -2.36
N MET A 174 -1.07 -1.52 -1.60
CA MET A 174 -0.08 -2.49 -2.07
C MET A 174 -0.65 -3.90 -1.90
N PHE A 175 -0.82 -4.63 -3.00
CA PHE A 175 -1.19 -6.04 -2.97
C PHE A 175 0.09 -6.87 -3.11
N LEU A 176 0.48 -7.57 -2.06
CA LEU A 176 1.80 -8.17 -1.88
C LEU A 176 1.71 -9.70 -1.83
N ARG A 177 2.62 -10.38 -2.55
CA ARG A 177 2.87 -11.81 -2.40
C ARG A 177 3.71 -12.05 -1.16
N VAL A 178 3.19 -12.82 -0.20
CA VAL A 178 3.89 -13.07 1.08
C VAL A 178 5.20 -13.85 0.86
N GLU A 179 5.22 -14.81 -0.05
CA GLU A 179 6.47 -15.51 -0.43
C GLU A 179 7.55 -14.55 -0.94
N ALA A 180 7.16 -13.55 -1.73
CA ALA A 180 8.10 -12.53 -2.20
C ALA A 180 8.63 -11.68 -1.04
N LEU A 181 7.76 -11.30 -0.07
CA LEU A 181 8.19 -10.61 1.14
C LEU A 181 9.19 -11.43 1.99
N CYS A 182 9.03 -12.76 2.05
CA CYS A 182 9.99 -13.62 2.72
C CYS A 182 11.39 -13.55 2.10
N LYS A 183 11.48 -13.31 0.78
CA LYS A 183 12.74 -13.21 0.05
C LYS A 183 13.35 -11.82 0.05
N VAL A 184 12.53 -10.78 -0.18
CA VAL A 184 13.03 -9.39 -0.28
C VAL A 184 13.06 -8.65 1.05
N GLY A 185 12.42 -9.20 2.09
CA GLY A 185 12.24 -8.56 3.39
C GLY A 185 11.01 -7.64 3.46
N LEU A 186 10.69 -7.20 4.65
CA LEU A 186 9.55 -6.32 4.97
C LEU A 186 9.90 -4.85 4.74
N PHE A 187 9.02 -3.94 5.16
CA PHE A 187 9.35 -2.51 5.20
C PHE A 187 10.58 -2.27 6.07
N ASP A 188 11.48 -1.39 5.64
CA ASP A 188 12.64 -0.99 6.42
C ASP A 188 12.19 0.00 7.51
N GLU A 189 12.24 -0.44 8.76
CA GLU A 189 11.76 0.31 9.93
C GLU A 189 12.61 1.54 10.28
N ARG A 190 13.75 1.75 9.61
CA ARG A 190 14.54 2.99 9.69
C ARG A 190 13.81 4.18 9.07
N PHE A 191 12.88 3.92 8.13
CA PHE A 191 11.99 4.95 7.60
C PHE A 191 10.78 5.09 8.52
N PHE A 192 10.66 6.27 9.16
CA PHE A 192 9.50 6.54 10.00
C PHE A 192 8.25 6.81 9.15
N MET A 193 8.39 7.64 8.12
CA MET A 193 7.35 7.98 7.16
C MET A 193 7.99 8.55 5.89
N TYR A 194 7.47 8.14 4.74
CA TYR A 194 7.96 8.44 3.38
C TYR A 194 9.32 7.76 3.05
N GLY A 195 9.31 7.00 1.99
CA GLY A 195 10.47 6.28 1.47
C GLY A 195 10.46 4.78 1.72
N GLU A 196 9.71 4.30 2.72
CA GLU A 196 9.55 2.88 3.02
C GLU A 196 8.87 2.10 1.88
N ASP A 197 7.90 2.73 1.22
CA ASP A 197 7.20 2.17 0.05
C ASP A 197 8.10 2.16 -1.20
N ILE A 198 8.92 3.19 -1.37
CA ILE A 198 9.94 3.25 -2.44
C ILE A 198 10.97 2.14 -2.26
N ASP A 199 11.50 1.99 -1.04
CA ASP A 199 12.50 0.98 -0.72
C ASP A 199 11.96 -0.44 -0.93
N LEU A 200 10.78 -0.75 -0.38
CA LEU A 200 10.16 -2.05 -0.54
C LEU A 200 9.85 -2.35 -2.01
N SER A 201 9.24 -1.41 -2.74
CA SER A 201 8.93 -1.57 -4.17
C SER A 201 10.20 -1.80 -4.98
N ARG A 202 11.28 -1.06 -4.71
CA ARG A 202 12.58 -1.24 -5.37
C ARG A 202 13.16 -2.62 -5.12
N ARG A 203 13.18 -3.10 -3.87
CA ARG A 203 13.68 -4.44 -3.54
C ARG A 203 12.83 -5.52 -4.20
N MET A 204 11.51 -5.34 -4.23
CA MET A 204 10.58 -6.21 -4.92
C MET A 204 10.88 -6.25 -6.42
N HIS A 205 11.03 -5.10 -7.06
CA HIS A 205 11.27 -4.96 -8.51
C HIS A 205 12.61 -5.55 -8.98
N LEU A 206 13.59 -5.73 -8.09
CA LEU A 206 14.85 -6.39 -8.41
C LEU A 206 14.73 -7.91 -8.59
N GLN A 207 13.67 -8.53 -8.05
CA GLN A 207 13.51 -9.98 -8.03
C GLN A 207 12.20 -10.45 -8.65
N TYR A 208 11.19 -9.57 -8.72
CA TYR A 208 9.84 -9.83 -9.20
C TYR A 208 9.37 -8.71 -10.12
N ARG A 209 8.33 -8.98 -10.90
CA ARG A 209 7.56 -7.93 -11.55
C ARG A 209 6.68 -7.21 -10.52
N THR A 210 6.46 -5.89 -10.78
CA THR A 210 5.67 -5.01 -9.91
C THR A 210 4.69 -4.16 -10.72
#